data_d7579a3a1515d51257ee9157eaf93b47
#
_entry.id   d7579a3a1515d51257ee9157eaf93b47
#
_cell.length_a   1.000
_cell.length_b   1.000
_cell.length_c   1.000
_cell.angle_alpha   90.00
_cell.angle_beta   90.00
_cell.angle_gamma   90.00
#
_symmetry.space_group_name_H-M   'P 1'
#
loop_
_entity.id
_entity.type
_entity.pdbx_description
1 polymer ?
#
loop_
_entity_poly.entity_id
_entity_poly.type
_entity_poly.pdbx_seq_one_letter_code
_entity_poly.pdbx_strand_id
1 'polypeptide(L)'
;THATQADLEWAQAVLGSVGIVVTVPEAQLDAVTGLVGSGPAYLFLVAEALMDAGVAEGLPRDTVELLIRQLFVGSAALLAQGQDPKDLRASVTSPGGTTAAGIAILEAQAIRTAFAEAVRAATERSRQLGGHLR
;
A
#
# COMPACT_ATOMS: atom_id res chain seq x y z
N THR A 1 12.02 -19.75 18.54
CA THR A 1 12.39 -20.33 17.25
C THR A 1 13.66 -21.14 17.41
N HIS A 2 13.83 -22.20 16.60
CA HIS A 2 15.03 -23.04 16.58
C HIS A 2 16.03 -22.59 15.48
N ALA A 3 15.74 -21.46 14.80
CA ALA A 3 16.59 -20.94 13.75
C ALA A 3 17.93 -20.42 14.31
N THR A 4 19.03 -20.82 13.68
CA THR A 4 20.37 -20.35 13.97
C THR A 4 20.67 -19.04 13.23
N GLN A 5 21.78 -18.37 13.58
CA GLN A 5 22.24 -17.20 12.85
C GLN A 5 22.53 -17.51 11.37
N ALA A 6 23.10 -18.67 11.08
CA ALA A 6 23.34 -19.11 9.71
C ALA A 6 22.06 -19.31 8.90
N ASP A 7 20.98 -19.79 9.52
CA ASP A 7 19.66 -19.92 8.87
C ASP A 7 19.09 -18.54 8.51
N LEU A 8 19.25 -17.55 9.39
CA LEU A 8 18.81 -16.18 9.14
C LEU A 8 19.59 -15.53 7.99
N GLU A 9 20.91 -15.69 7.98
CA GLU A 9 21.76 -15.16 6.91
C GLU A 9 21.45 -15.82 5.55
N TRP A 10 21.22 -17.12 5.54
CA TRP A 10 20.81 -17.84 4.34
C TRP A 10 19.43 -17.34 3.85
N ALA A 11 18.45 -17.21 4.74
CA ALA A 11 17.12 -16.71 4.39
C ALA A 11 17.19 -15.25 3.84
N GLN A 12 17.99 -14.40 4.47
CA GLN A 12 18.21 -13.03 4.00
C GLN A 12 18.85 -12.98 2.62
N ALA A 13 19.84 -13.84 2.33
CA ALA A 13 20.48 -13.93 1.03
C ALA A 13 19.49 -14.37 -0.07
N VAL A 14 18.67 -15.41 0.21
CA VAL A 14 17.68 -15.92 -0.74
C VAL A 14 16.60 -14.87 -1.02
N LEU A 15 15.99 -14.32 0.03
CA LEU A 15 14.91 -13.33 -0.11
C LEU A 15 15.42 -12.00 -0.67
N GLY A 16 16.64 -11.60 -0.32
CA GLY A 16 17.28 -10.40 -0.81
C GLY A 16 17.57 -10.41 -2.32
N SER A 17 17.57 -11.58 -2.95
CA SER A 17 17.72 -11.69 -4.41
C SER A 17 16.50 -11.20 -5.19
N VAL A 18 15.33 -11.10 -4.54
CA VAL A 18 14.05 -10.70 -5.17
C VAL A 18 13.45 -9.42 -4.59
N GLY A 19 14.04 -8.84 -3.54
CA GLY A 19 13.52 -7.63 -2.92
C GLY A 19 14.26 -7.20 -1.65
N ILE A 20 13.68 -6.26 -0.94
CA ILE A 20 14.22 -5.77 0.34
C ILE A 20 13.80 -6.73 1.45
N VAL A 21 14.76 -7.14 2.29
CA VAL A 21 14.50 -7.98 3.46
C VAL A 21 14.60 -7.16 4.72
N VAL A 22 13.56 -7.22 5.54
CA VAL A 22 13.51 -6.58 6.85
C VAL A 22 13.29 -7.64 7.91
N THR A 23 14.15 -7.68 8.92
CA THR A 23 13.99 -8.56 10.08
C THR A 23 13.18 -7.85 11.14
N VAL A 24 12.10 -8.48 11.60
CA VAL A 24 11.23 -7.96 12.66
C VAL A 24 11.04 -9.01 13.76
N PRO A 25 10.73 -8.60 15.00
CA PRO A 25 10.31 -9.53 16.05
C PRO A 25 9.06 -10.32 15.63
N GLU A 26 8.96 -11.58 16.06
CA GLU A 26 7.81 -12.48 15.80
C GLU A 26 6.45 -11.79 16.08
N ALA A 27 6.36 -11.07 17.19
CA ALA A 27 5.13 -10.35 17.58
C ALA A 27 4.68 -9.27 16.59
N GLN A 28 5.52 -8.88 15.63
CA GLN A 28 5.20 -7.88 14.60
C GLN A 28 4.81 -8.50 13.26
N LEU A 29 5.00 -9.80 13.06
CA LEU A 29 4.74 -10.46 11.76
C LEU A 29 3.28 -10.35 11.31
N ASP A 30 2.33 -10.43 12.24
CA ASP A 30 0.91 -10.23 11.93
C ASP A 30 0.62 -8.81 11.40
N ALA A 31 1.26 -7.81 11.98
CA ALA A 31 1.14 -6.44 11.53
C ALA A 31 1.79 -6.24 10.14
N VAL A 32 2.94 -6.87 9.91
CA VAL A 32 3.57 -6.89 8.56
C VAL A 32 2.65 -7.56 7.55
N THR A 33 2.01 -8.67 7.91
CA THR A 33 1.03 -9.36 7.05
C THR A 33 -0.15 -8.44 6.72
N GLY A 34 -0.74 -7.79 7.72
CA GLY A 34 -1.87 -6.87 7.52
C GLY A 34 -1.51 -5.64 6.69
N LEU A 35 -0.29 -5.11 6.83
CA LEU A 35 0.17 -3.91 6.13
C LEU A 35 0.70 -4.23 4.72
N VAL A 36 1.65 -5.15 4.61
CA VAL A 36 2.42 -5.39 3.38
C VAL A 36 1.90 -6.61 2.63
N GLY A 37 1.56 -7.70 3.34
CA GLY A 37 1.00 -8.90 2.72
C GLY A 37 -0.37 -8.65 2.08
N SER A 38 -1.24 -7.89 2.77
CA SER A 38 -2.55 -7.48 2.26
C SER A 38 -2.50 -6.17 1.44
N GLY A 39 -1.44 -5.40 1.57
CA GLY A 39 -1.27 -4.06 0.96
C GLY A 39 -1.54 -3.99 -0.54
N PRO A 40 -1.07 -4.93 -1.37
CA PRO A 40 -1.36 -4.92 -2.79
C PRO A 40 -2.86 -4.88 -3.11
N ALA A 41 -3.69 -5.61 -2.35
CA ALA A 41 -5.14 -5.61 -2.54
C ALA A 41 -5.76 -4.22 -2.26
N TYR A 42 -5.24 -3.47 -1.27
CA TYR A 42 -5.70 -2.10 -1.00
C TYR A 42 -5.39 -1.17 -2.16
N LEU A 43 -4.19 -1.29 -2.74
CA LEU A 43 -3.79 -0.50 -3.91
C LEU A 43 -4.63 -0.85 -5.15
N PHE A 44 -4.94 -2.14 -5.36
CA PHE A 44 -5.80 -2.56 -6.47
C PHE A 44 -7.23 -2.04 -6.29
N LEU A 45 -7.78 -2.05 -5.08
CA LEU A 45 -9.08 -1.43 -4.79
C LEU A 45 -9.09 0.07 -5.10
N VAL A 46 -8.02 0.79 -4.76
CA VAL A 46 -7.87 2.21 -5.14
C VAL A 46 -7.82 2.38 -6.66
N ALA A 47 -7.10 1.51 -7.37
CA ALA A 47 -7.04 1.55 -8.83
C ALA A 47 -8.42 1.32 -9.46
N GLU A 48 -9.18 0.32 -8.98
CA GLU A 48 -10.56 0.05 -9.43
C GLU A 48 -11.46 1.27 -9.20
N ALA A 49 -11.44 1.85 -8.00
CA ALA A 49 -12.25 3.02 -7.68
C ALA A 49 -11.92 4.23 -8.55
N LEU A 50 -10.63 4.46 -8.85
CA LEU A 50 -10.19 5.54 -9.75
C LEU A 50 -10.60 5.28 -11.20
N MET A 51 -10.55 4.01 -11.65
CA MET A 51 -11.01 3.63 -12.99
C MET A 51 -12.51 3.88 -13.14
N ASP A 52 -13.31 3.47 -12.17
CA ASP A 52 -14.76 3.69 -12.20
C ASP A 52 -15.13 5.17 -12.13
N ALA A 53 -14.44 5.94 -11.30
CA ALA A 53 -14.60 7.40 -11.24
C ALA A 53 -14.26 8.07 -12.58
N GLY A 54 -13.16 7.67 -13.23
CA GLY A 54 -12.78 8.21 -14.54
C GLY A 54 -13.83 7.93 -15.62
N VAL A 55 -14.43 6.75 -15.62
CA VAL A 55 -15.54 6.42 -16.53
C VAL A 55 -16.79 7.26 -16.19
N ALA A 56 -17.09 7.45 -14.92
CA ALA A 56 -18.22 8.28 -14.49
C ALA A 56 -18.07 9.76 -14.94
N GLU A 57 -16.83 10.25 -15.03
CA GLU A 57 -16.50 11.59 -15.57
C GLU A 57 -16.46 11.62 -17.12
N GLY A 58 -16.85 10.53 -17.80
CA GLY A 58 -17.03 10.48 -19.24
C GLY A 58 -15.82 10.02 -20.06
N LEU A 59 -14.77 9.52 -19.43
CA LEU A 59 -13.63 8.98 -20.15
C LEU A 59 -13.91 7.54 -20.64
N PRO A 60 -13.43 7.15 -21.84
CA PRO A 60 -13.53 5.78 -22.31
C PRO A 60 -12.80 4.80 -21.38
N ARG A 61 -13.37 3.62 -21.14
CA ARG A 61 -12.85 2.61 -20.21
C ARG A 61 -11.41 2.21 -20.53
N ASP A 62 -11.10 1.91 -21.77
CA ASP A 62 -9.77 1.52 -22.24
C ASP A 62 -8.72 2.61 -22.00
N THR A 63 -9.10 3.87 -22.21
CA THR A 63 -8.26 5.03 -21.92
C THR A 63 -7.98 5.15 -20.42
N VAL A 64 -9.01 5.03 -19.58
CA VAL A 64 -8.89 5.10 -18.12
C VAL A 64 -7.98 3.99 -17.59
N GLU A 65 -8.14 2.76 -18.06
CA GLU A 65 -7.30 1.63 -17.65
C GLU A 65 -5.82 1.89 -17.94
N LEU A 66 -5.49 2.40 -19.11
CA LEU A 66 -4.12 2.77 -19.47
C LEU A 66 -3.58 3.88 -18.56
N LEU A 67 -4.36 4.94 -18.37
CA LEU A 67 -3.96 6.09 -17.55
C LEU A 67 -3.72 5.71 -16.10
N ILE A 68 -4.63 4.94 -15.49
CA ILE A 68 -4.50 4.55 -14.07
C ILE A 68 -3.31 3.61 -13.85
N ARG A 69 -3.07 2.65 -14.74
CA ARG A 69 -1.87 1.80 -14.66
C ARG A 69 -0.60 2.65 -14.70
N GLN A 70 -0.50 3.60 -15.61
CA GLN A 70 0.66 4.49 -15.72
C GLN A 70 0.80 5.43 -14.53
N LEU A 71 -0.31 5.93 -13.98
CA LEU A 71 -0.34 6.74 -12.77
C LEU A 71 0.31 5.99 -11.59
N PHE A 72 -0.08 4.72 -11.36
CA PHE A 72 0.51 3.90 -10.29
C PHE A 72 2.01 3.66 -10.51
N VAL A 73 2.41 3.31 -11.73
CA VAL A 73 3.84 3.11 -12.07
C VAL A 73 4.65 4.37 -11.81
N GLY A 74 4.20 5.53 -12.28
CA GLY A 74 4.91 6.80 -12.09
C GLY A 74 4.97 7.22 -10.62
N SER A 75 3.87 7.08 -9.90
CA SER A 75 3.81 7.42 -8.46
C SER A 75 4.69 6.50 -7.62
N ALA A 76 4.70 5.21 -7.90
CA ALA A 76 5.57 4.24 -7.24
C ALA A 76 7.05 4.52 -7.52
N ALA A 77 7.41 4.89 -8.76
CA ALA A 77 8.78 5.25 -9.12
C ALA A 77 9.28 6.49 -8.35
N LEU A 78 8.43 7.50 -8.15
CA LEU A 78 8.77 8.65 -7.32
C LEU A 78 8.94 8.26 -5.85
N LEU A 79 8.03 7.48 -5.32
CA LEU A 79 8.09 7.02 -3.93
C LEU A 79 9.34 6.16 -3.67
N ALA A 80 9.76 5.35 -4.63
CA ALA A 80 10.95 4.52 -4.55
C ALA A 80 12.27 5.33 -4.47
N GLN A 81 12.25 6.62 -4.79
CA GLN A 81 13.41 7.52 -4.63
C GLN A 81 13.65 7.91 -3.16
N GLY A 82 12.77 7.49 -2.23
CA GLY A 82 12.94 7.71 -0.79
C GLY A 82 12.48 9.07 -0.28
N GLN A 83 11.79 9.86 -1.09
CA GLN A 83 11.17 11.11 -0.64
C GLN A 83 9.99 10.83 0.30
N ASP A 84 9.77 11.72 1.25
CA ASP A 84 8.63 11.62 2.16
C ASP A 84 7.31 11.70 1.38
N PRO A 85 6.37 10.77 1.55
CA PRO A 85 5.07 10.78 0.87
C PRO A 85 4.27 12.06 1.08
N LYS A 86 4.43 12.74 2.23
CA LYS A 86 3.80 14.01 2.52
C LYS A 86 4.35 15.12 1.59
N ASP A 87 5.65 15.12 1.36
CA ASP A 87 6.30 16.11 0.50
C ASP A 87 5.97 15.84 -0.97
N LEU A 88 5.97 14.59 -1.40
CA LEU A 88 5.50 14.20 -2.73
C LEU A 88 4.05 14.65 -2.97
N ARG A 89 3.15 14.42 -2.01
CA ARG A 89 1.78 14.90 -2.10
C ARG A 89 1.70 16.43 -2.17
N ALA A 90 2.47 17.13 -1.35
CA ALA A 90 2.50 18.59 -1.35
C ALA A 90 3.00 19.16 -2.69
N SER A 91 4.02 18.55 -3.30
CA SER A 91 4.59 19.01 -4.57
C SER A 91 3.61 18.98 -5.75
N VAL A 92 2.57 18.13 -5.68
CA VAL A 92 1.53 18.01 -6.71
C VAL A 92 0.19 18.64 -6.29
N THR A 93 0.18 19.39 -5.17
CA THR A 93 -1.04 20.00 -4.60
C THR A 93 -0.90 21.52 -4.56
N SER A 94 -1.27 22.20 -5.64
CA SER A 94 -1.29 23.66 -5.66
C SER A 94 -2.49 24.23 -4.88
N PRO A 95 -2.34 25.38 -4.21
CA PRO A 95 -3.45 26.04 -3.52
C PRO A 95 -4.62 26.34 -4.47
N GLY A 96 -5.82 25.91 -4.10
CA GLY A 96 -7.02 26.09 -4.92
C GLY A 96 -7.08 25.23 -6.20
N GLY A 97 -6.11 24.34 -6.42
CA GLY A 97 -6.06 23.46 -7.57
C GLY A 97 -6.97 22.23 -7.48
N THR A 98 -7.07 21.49 -8.57
CA THR A 98 -7.90 20.27 -8.68
C THR A 98 -7.48 19.21 -7.68
N THR A 99 -6.17 19.01 -7.49
CA THR A 99 -5.62 18.07 -6.50
C THR A 99 -6.06 18.45 -5.08
N ALA A 100 -6.01 19.73 -4.72
CA ALA A 100 -6.45 20.20 -3.41
C ALA A 100 -7.93 19.91 -3.16
N ALA A 101 -8.79 20.13 -4.16
CA ALA A 101 -10.22 19.84 -4.08
C ALA A 101 -10.47 18.33 -3.90
N GLY A 102 -9.81 17.47 -4.67
CA GLY A 102 -9.94 16.01 -4.55
C GLY A 102 -9.46 15.49 -3.19
N ILE A 103 -8.30 15.94 -2.71
CA ILE A 103 -7.76 15.57 -1.39
C ILE A 103 -8.71 16.02 -0.27
N ALA A 104 -9.32 17.20 -0.37
CA ALA A 104 -10.28 17.67 0.64
C ALA A 104 -11.48 16.72 0.80
N ILE A 105 -12.00 16.17 -0.30
CA ILE A 105 -13.08 15.18 -0.26
C ILE A 105 -12.60 13.88 0.38
N LEU A 106 -11.43 13.37 -0.01
CA LEU A 106 -10.89 12.12 0.57
C LEU A 106 -10.65 12.25 2.08
N GLU A 107 -10.12 13.38 2.54
CA GLU A 107 -9.92 13.64 3.98
C GLU A 107 -11.28 13.78 4.70
N ALA A 108 -12.27 14.44 4.12
CA ALA A 108 -13.62 14.55 4.67
C ALA A 108 -14.31 13.18 4.79
N GLN A 109 -14.02 12.25 3.90
CA GLN A 109 -14.49 10.86 3.94
C GLN A 109 -13.62 9.96 4.83
N ALA A 110 -12.74 10.54 5.64
CA ALA A 110 -11.91 9.84 6.61
C ALA A 110 -11.07 8.70 6.01
N ILE A 111 -10.50 8.89 4.81
CA ILE A 111 -9.72 7.86 4.09
C ILE A 111 -8.59 7.28 4.94
N ARG A 112 -7.94 8.11 5.78
CA ARG A 112 -6.85 7.64 6.67
C ARG A 112 -7.36 6.66 7.72
N THR A 113 -8.53 6.93 8.29
CA THR A 113 -9.19 6.05 9.25
C THR A 113 -9.55 4.72 8.58
N ALA A 114 -10.09 4.76 7.36
CA ALA A 114 -10.42 3.55 6.61
C ALA A 114 -9.20 2.65 6.39
N PHE A 115 -8.05 3.21 5.99
CA PHE A 115 -6.80 2.45 5.86
C PHE A 115 -6.30 1.89 7.21
N ALA A 116 -6.35 2.69 8.28
CA ALA A 116 -5.94 2.24 9.61
C ALA A 116 -6.80 1.06 10.09
N GLU A 117 -8.11 1.12 9.87
CA GLU A 117 -9.05 0.06 10.23
C GLU A 117 -8.86 -1.20 9.36
N ALA A 118 -8.62 -1.04 8.07
CA ALA A 118 -8.35 -2.16 7.17
C ALA A 118 -7.08 -2.92 7.60
N VAL A 119 -5.98 -2.22 7.88
CA VAL A 119 -4.74 -2.83 8.37
C VAL A 119 -4.96 -3.52 9.72
N ARG A 120 -5.69 -2.89 10.64
CA ARG A 120 -6.02 -3.48 11.94
C ARG A 120 -6.83 -4.77 11.80
N ALA A 121 -7.86 -4.76 10.96
CA ALA A 121 -8.71 -5.94 10.72
C ALA A 121 -7.91 -7.09 10.10
N ALA A 122 -7.04 -6.81 9.12
CA ALA A 122 -6.19 -7.81 8.50
C ALA A 122 -5.14 -8.37 9.48
N THR A 123 -4.54 -7.52 10.33
CA THR A 123 -3.62 -7.93 11.39
C THR A 123 -4.30 -8.87 12.41
N GLU A 124 -5.50 -8.51 12.83
CA GLU A 124 -6.27 -9.35 13.76
C GLU A 124 -6.65 -10.69 13.12
N ARG A 125 -7.03 -10.68 11.84
CA ARG A 125 -7.32 -11.91 11.11
C ARG A 125 -6.09 -12.81 10.97
N SER A 126 -4.91 -12.23 10.75
CA SER A 126 -3.65 -12.96 10.72
C SER A 126 -3.38 -13.68 12.05
N ARG A 127 -3.56 -12.99 13.19
CA ARG A 127 -3.42 -13.58 14.53
C ARG A 127 -4.37 -14.77 14.75
N GLN A 128 -5.64 -14.63 14.35
CA GLN A 128 -6.62 -15.71 14.46
C GLN A 128 -6.20 -16.94 13.65
N LEU A 129 -5.71 -16.74 12.44
CA LEU A 129 -5.25 -17.84 11.57
C LEU A 129 -4.00 -18.53 12.17
N GLY A 130 -3.04 -17.75 12.67
CA GLY A 130 -1.85 -18.29 13.34
C GLY A 130 -2.15 -18.99 14.66
N GLY A 131 -3.17 -18.56 15.40
CA GLY A 131 -3.61 -19.19 16.66
C GLY A 131 -4.22 -20.58 16.50
N HIS A 132 -4.71 -20.94 15.33
CA HIS A 132 -5.25 -22.28 15.03
C HIS A 132 -4.17 -23.30 14.64
N LEU A 133 -2.92 -22.85 14.48
CA LEU A 133 -1.78 -23.70 14.10
C LEU A 133 -0.85 -24.04 15.29
N ARG A 134 -1.25 -23.68 16.53
CA ARG A 134 -0.49 -23.96 17.76
C ARG A 134 -1.20 -25.03 18.62
#